data_96c2a7e455c2908c2d4aab53a1c130b1
#
_entry.id   96c2a7e455c2908c2d4aab53a1c130b1
#
_cell.length_a   1.000
_cell.length_b   1.000
_cell.length_c   1.000
_cell.angle_alpha   90.00
_cell.angle_beta   90.00
_cell.angle_gamma   90.00
#
_symmetry.space_group_name_H-M   'P 1'
#
loop_
_entity.id
_entity.type
_entity.pdbx_description
1 polymer ?
#
loop_
_entity_poly.entity_id
_entity_poly.type
_entity_poly.pdbx_seq_one_letter_code
_entity_poly.pdbx_strand_id
1 'polypeptide(L)'
;MKKILVGRQWGTTDSYILERDHLSIHDLVERVAQRFVAELRSISDLPQGITYVFAGPGNNGADGLAIARRLLQDGHRVHCYLFCKQEEELSEACAWQQTKLQEFHQDALTIVADEFQPPLLTAQTLVIDALFGTGLSRPLEGGFAVLVDQLINASPATVIAVDIPSGLYDKDNSENNLQAIIKADYTLTCESPKIALLLSDNECYTGALRILSLSLNMDDDPAIQADYYLYTPQDAHRALKPLSHFAHKGTQGHALLIAGSEAMAGAPMLAGMGAMRSGLGKLTMHLPSALARLANTLLPEALVEKDKEETIVSSLPKDLLNYQAIAMGPGIGTAPLTLHLLEHLLQNIQPATPLLLDADALNLLALHPELLSVLPKDTILTPHPGELDRITGNALDDHHRLSKAQELAMEQEIIIVLKGANTATCLPTGEVIFNSSGTPALATAGSGDVLTGIILSLLAQGYTPAEAAPLGVYIHGLTANHYGERHSPRGMIARDIADMLPSVLKMVEQ
;
A
#
# COMPACT_ATOMS: atom_id res chain seq x y z
N MET A 1 -7.26 11.31 3.94
CA MET A 1 -6.90 9.97 3.41
C MET A 1 -8.06 9.43 2.60
N LYS A 2 -7.75 8.67 1.55
CA LYS A 2 -8.79 8.04 0.73
C LYS A 2 -9.34 6.81 1.46
N LYS A 3 -10.66 6.76 1.66
CA LYS A 3 -11.34 5.65 2.35
C LYS A 3 -11.33 4.40 1.48
N ILE A 4 -11.04 3.24 2.07
CA ILE A 4 -11.14 1.93 1.45
C ILE A 4 -12.31 1.20 2.12
N LEU A 5 -13.34 0.90 1.34
CA LEU A 5 -14.54 0.21 1.81
C LEU A 5 -14.37 -1.31 1.64
N VAL A 6 -15.13 -2.09 2.41
CA VAL A 6 -15.07 -3.55 2.37
C VAL A 6 -16.46 -4.18 2.37
N GLY A 7 -16.63 -5.26 1.60
CA GLY A 7 -17.84 -6.06 1.59
C GLY A 7 -19.11 -5.23 1.32
N ARG A 8 -20.08 -5.33 2.23
CA ARG A 8 -21.37 -4.64 2.09
C ARG A 8 -21.30 -3.12 2.18
N GLN A 9 -20.18 -2.56 2.68
CA GLN A 9 -20.03 -1.10 2.75
C GLN A 9 -20.12 -0.46 1.35
N TRP A 10 -19.64 -1.14 0.30
CA TRP A 10 -19.74 -0.65 -1.08
C TRP A 10 -21.20 -0.35 -1.46
N GLY A 11 -22.09 -1.32 -1.39
CA GLY A 11 -23.48 -1.15 -1.80
C GLY A 11 -24.26 -0.15 -0.93
N THR A 12 -23.98 -0.07 0.38
CA THR A 12 -24.61 0.91 1.26
C THR A 12 -24.12 2.32 0.98
N THR A 13 -22.83 2.48 0.68
CA THR A 13 -22.23 3.78 0.34
C THR A 13 -22.70 4.26 -1.02
N ASP A 14 -22.75 3.39 -2.03
CA ASP A 14 -23.28 3.74 -3.36
C ASP A 14 -24.71 4.26 -3.24
N SER A 15 -25.58 3.54 -2.52
CA SER A 15 -26.97 3.97 -2.31
C SER A 15 -27.06 5.34 -1.61
N TYR A 16 -26.25 5.56 -0.58
CA TYR A 16 -26.16 6.82 0.13
C TYR A 16 -25.69 7.97 -0.79
N ILE A 17 -24.64 7.75 -1.59
CA ILE A 17 -24.09 8.76 -2.51
C ILE A 17 -25.10 9.12 -3.59
N LEU A 18 -25.78 8.13 -4.18
CA LEU A 18 -26.82 8.37 -5.18
C LEU A 18 -27.94 9.27 -4.62
N GLU A 19 -28.38 9.04 -3.38
CA GLU A 19 -29.36 9.87 -2.71
C GLU A 19 -28.82 11.27 -2.38
N ARG A 20 -27.63 11.35 -1.76
CA ARG A 20 -26.99 12.62 -1.35
C ARG A 20 -26.76 13.56 -2.53
N ASP A 21 -26.25 13.04 -3.65
CA ASP A 21 -25.86 13.82 -4.81
C ASP A 21 -26.95 13.91 -5.88
N HIS A 22 -28.14 13.35 -5.61
CA HIS A 22 -29.26 13.27 -6.56
C HIS A 22 -28.87 12.65 -7.91
N LEU A 23 -28.02 11.62 -7.87
CA LEU A 23 -27.58 10.86 -9.04
C LEU A 23 -28.44 9.61 -9.23
N SER A 24 -28.68 9.25 -10.48
CA SER A 24 -29.20 7.92 -10.80
C SER A 24 -28.07 6.90 -10.90
N ILE A 25 -28.41 5.62 -10.74
CA ILE A 25 -27.45 4.53 -11.00
C ILE A 25 -26.95 4.58 -12.45
N HIS A 26 -27.75 5.03 -13.39
CA HIS A 26 -27.38 5.20 -14.78
C HIS A 26 -26.30 6.27 -14.98
N ASP A 27 -26.40 7.40 -14.24
CA ASP A 27 -25.40 8.47 -14.26
C ASP A 27 -24.04 7.97 -13.71
N LEU A 28 -24.09 7.14 -12.66
CA LEU A 28 -22.88 6.57 -12.08
C LEU A 28 -22.19 5.63 -13.08
N VAL A 29 -22.91 4.69 -13.69
CA VAL A 29 -22.38 3.77 -14.72
C VAL A 29 -21.81 4.54 -15.91
N GLU A 30 -22.51 5.59 -16.39
CA GLU A 30 -21.99 6.45 -17.47
C GLU A 30 -20.69 7.15 -17.08
N ARG A 31 -20.57 7.60 -15.83
CA ARG A 31 -19.36 8.23 -15.30
C ARG A 31 -18.20 7.23 -15.20
N VAL A 32 -18.45 6.00 -14.72
CA VAL A 32 -17.47 4.90 -14.74
C VAL A 32 -16.98 4.65 -16.14
N ALA A 33 -17.88 4.43 -17.10
CA ALA A 33 -17.51 4.14 -18.48
C ALA A 33 -16.70 5.28 -19.13
N GLN A 34 -17.06 6.54 -18.85
CA GLN A 34 -16.32 7.70 -19.33
C GLN A 34 -14.89 7.74 -18.79
N ARG A 35 -14.72 7.53 -17.47
CA ARG A 35 -13.40 7.52 -16.82
C ARG A 35 -12.56 6.33 -17.29
N PHE A 36 -13.18 5.16 -17.40
CA PHE A 36 -12.52 3.96 -17.89
C PHE A 36 -11.95 4.16 -19.30
N VAL A 37 -12.75 4.63 -20.25
CA VAL A 37 -12.31 4.87 -21.63
C VAL A 37 -11.26 5.98 -21.69
N ALA A 38 -11.35 7.00 -20.85
CA ALA A 38 -10.33 8.06 -20.77
C ALA A 38 -8.98 7.49 -20.26
N GLU A 39 -9.01 6.64 -19.22
CA GLU A 39 -7.81 5.99 -18.69
C GLU A 39 -7.23 4.97 -19.68
N LEU A 40 -8.08 4.19 -20.36
CA LEU A 40 -7.65 3.25 -21.39
C LEU A 40 -6.79 3.92 -22.47
N ARG A 41 -7.13 5.15 -22.87
CA ARG A 41 -6.35 5.93 -23.86
C ARG A 41 -4.96 6.35 -23.34
N SER A 42 -4.75 6.36 -22.03
CA SER A 42 -3.46 6.69 -21.41
C SER A 42 -2.48 5.50 -21.37
N ILE A 43 -3.00 4.29 -21.56
CA ILE A 43 -2.18 3.07 -21.58
C ILE A 43 -1.55 2.91 -22.97
N SER A 44 -0.22 2.94 -23.00
CA SER A 44 0.54 2.66 -24.22
C SER A 44 0.49 1.17 -24.57
N ASP A 45 0.67 0.86 -25.85
CA ASP A 45 0.88 -0.49 -26.36
C ASP A 45 -0.31 -1.45 -26.22
N LEU A 46 -1.54 -0.94 -26.08
CA LEU A 46 -2.74 -1.79 -26.14
C LEU A 46 -2.97 -2.37 -27.54
N PRO A 47 -3.47 -3.61 -27.64
CA PRO A 47 -3.82 -4.24 -28.89
C PRO A 47 -4.82 -3.39 -29.68
N GLN A 48 -4.59 -3.25 -31.00
CA GLN A 48 -5.46 -2.49 -31.91
C GLN A 48 -6.46 -3.38 -32.67
N GLY A 49 -6.61 -4.62 -32.26
CA GLY A 49 -7.51 -5.58 -32.84
C GLY A 49 -8.97 -5.41 -32.42
N ILE A 50 -9.67 -6.52 -32.27
CA ILE A 50 -11.04 -6.51 -31.73
C ILE A 50 -10.98 -6.46 -30.20
N THR A 51 -11.91 -5.71 -29.61
CA THR A 51 -12.15 -5.71 -28.15
C THR A 51 -13.35 -6.61 -27.84
N TYR A 52 -13.14 -7.60 -27.00
CA TYR A 52 -14.23 -8.38 -26.43
C TYR A 52 -14.53 -7.95 -25.00
N VAL A 53 -15.80 -7.66 -24.73
CA VAL A 53 -16.28 -7.33 -23.39
C VAL A 53 -17.07 -8.53 -22.87
N PHE A 54 -16.64 -9.08 -21.74
CA PHE A 54 -17.36 -10.16 -21.05
C PHE A 54 -18.10 -9.55 -19.87
N ALA A 55 -19.42 -9.42 -19.99
CA ALA A 55 -20.28 -8.75 -19.03
C ALA A 55 -21.15 -9.75 -18.26
N GLY A 56 -21.23 -9.60 -16.95
CA GLY A 56 -22.19 -10.31 -16.09
C GLY A 56 -23.54 -9.59 -15.96
N PRO A 57 -24.49 -10.17 -15.22
CA PRO A 57 -25.83 -9.60 -15.11
C PRO A 57 -25.94 -8.43 -14.11
N GLY A 58 -24.92 -8.19 -13.31
CA GLY A 58 -24.89 -7.16 -12.27
C GLY A 58 -24.44 -5.77 -12.73
N ASN A 59 -24.16 -4.89 -11.78
CA ASN A 59 -23.70 -3.52 -12.06
C ASN A 59 -22.34 -3.48 -12.74
N ASN A 60 -21.43 -4.40 -12.41
CA ASN A 60 -20.14 -4.51 -13.13
C ASN A 60 -20.35 -4.79 -14.62
N GLY A 61 -21.32 -5.66 -14.95
CA GLY A 61 -21.74 -5.89 -16.33
C GLY A 61 -22.34 -4.66 -16.99
N ALA A 62 -23.11 -3.85 -16.25
CA ALA A 62 -23.60 -2.57 -16.73
C ALA A 62 -22.46 -1.62 -17.12
N ASP A 63 -21.41 -1.55 -16.29
CA ASP A 63 -20.20 -0.77 -16.57
C ASP A 63 -19.53 -1.28 -17.87
N GLY A 64 -19.41 -2.61 -18.03
CA GLY A 64 -18.86 -3.25 -19.24
C GLY A 64 -19.66 -2.92 -20.50
N LEU A 65 -21.00 -2.97 -20.45
CA LEU A 65 -21.87 -2.62 -21.57
C LEU A 65 -21.77 -1.13 -21.95
N ALA A 66 -21.68 -0.23 -20.93
CA ALA A 66 -21.50 1.20 -21.15
C ALA A 66 -20.12 1.50 -21.78
N ILE A 67 -19.07 0.81 -21.31
CA ILE A 67 -17.71 0.91 -21.87
C ILE A 67 -17.73 0.45 -23.33
N ALA A 68 -18.34 -0.70 -23.63
CA ALA A 68 -18.45 -1.21 -24.99
C ALA A 68 -19.13 -0.20 -25.93
N ARG A 69 -20.25 0.39 -25.51
CA ARG A 69 -20.97 1.41 -26.27
C ARG A 69 -20.11 2.64 -26.55
N ARG A 70 -19.35 3.12 -25.55
CA ARG A 70 -18.45 4.28 -25.73
C ARG A 70 -17.27 3.97 -26.66
N LEU A 71 -16.67 2.80 -26.55
CA LEU A 71 -15.63 2.37 -27.47
C LEU A 71 -16.12 2.25 -28.91
N LEU A 72 -17.35 1.75 -29.13
CA LEU A 72 -18.00 1.74 -30.45
C LEU A 72 -18.23 3.15 -30.99
N GLN A 73 -18.66 4.09 -30.14
CA GLN A 73 -18.81 5.51 -30.49
C GLN A 73 -17.48 6.15 -30.92
N ASP A 74 -16.36 5.72 -30.31
CA ASP A 74 -15.02 6.14 -30.67
C ASP A 74 -14.46 5.42 -31.92
N GLY A 75 -15.23 4.54 -32.54
CA GLY A 75 -14.87 3.81 -33.78
C GLY A 75 -14.04 2.55 -33.57
N HIS A 76 -13.92 2.07 -32.32
CA HIS A 76 -13.29 0.78 -32.04
C HIS A 76 -14.16 -0.40 -32.50
N ARG A 77 -13.53 -1.52 -32.87
CA ARG A 77 -14.22 -2.79 -33.13
C ARG A 77 -14.47 -3.49 -31.80
N VAL A 78 -15.73 -3.57 -31.38
CA VAL A 78 -16.10 -4.15 -30.08
C VAL A 78 -17.21 -5.18 -30.28
N HIS A 79 -17.11 -6.28 -29.53
CA HIS A 79 -18.20 -7.25 -29.39
C HIS A 79 -18.38 -7.61 -27.92
N CYS A 80 -19.61 -7.59 -27.45
CA CYS A 80 -19.99 -7.81 -26.07
C CYS A 80 -20.66 -9.18 -25.91
N TYR A 81 -20.28 -9.93 -24.88
CA TYR A 81 -20.96 -11.12 -24.43
C TYR A 81 -21.59 -10.84 -23.06
N LEU A 82 -22.93 -10.82 -23.00
CA LEU A 82 -23.69 -10.65 -21.75
C LEU A 82 -24.14 -12.04 -21.27
N PHE A 83 -23.58 -12.49 -20.14
CA PHE A 83 -23.89 -13.77 -19.53
C PHE A 83 -25.10 -13.62 -18.60
N CYS A 84 -26.26 -14.07 -19.07
CA CYS A 84 -27.52 -13.99 -18.34
C CYS A 84 -28.47 -15.09 -18.82
N LYS A 85 -29.01 -15.91 -17.90
CA LYS A 85 -29.97 -16.97 -18.27
C LYS A 85 -31.36 -16.43 -18.57
N GLN A 86 -31.77 -15.39 -17.81
CA GLN A 86 -33.08 -14.75 -17.95
C GLN A 86 -32.91 -13.24 -17.81
N GLU A 87 -33.67 -12.46 -18.54
CA GLU A 87 -33.63 -10.98 -18.44
C GLU A 87 -33.96 -10.47 -17.04
N GLU A 88 -34.79 -11.20 -16.29
CA GLU A 88 -35.17 -10.88 -14.91
C GLU A 88 -34.01 -10.99 -13.91
N GLU A 89 -32.87 -11.59 -14.29
CA GLU A 89 -31.64 -11.65 -13.47
C GLU A 89 -30.77 -10.39 -13.58
N LEU A 90 -31.06 -9.51 -14.55
CA LEU A 90 -30.27 -8.30 -14.77
C LEU A 90 -30.53 -7.25 -13.68
N SER A 91 -29.48 -6.58 -13.24
CA SER A 91 -29.66 -5.35 -12.47
C SER A 91 -30.34 -4.28 -13.33
N GLU A 92 -31.01 -3.32 -12.69
CA GLU A 92 -31.66 -2.19 -13.37
C GLU A 92 -30.71 -1.49 -14.34
N ALA A 93 -29.48 -1.21 -13.87
CA ALA A 93 -28.45 -0.56 -14.68
C ALA A 93 -28.02 -1.43 -15.87
N CYS A 94 -27.89 -2.76 -15.67
CA CYS A 94 -27.49 -3.68 -16.72
C CYS A 94 -28.55 -3.80 -17.83
N ALA A 95 -29.83 -3.93 -17.46
CA ALA A 95 -30.95 -3.97 -18.40
C ALA A 95 -31.04 -2.67 -19.21
N TRP A 96 -30.84 -1.52 -18.55
CA TRP A 96 -30.83 -0.22 -19.24
C TRP A 96 -29.65 -0.10 -20.22
N GLN A 97 -28.44 -0.49 -19.83
CA GLN A 97 -27.27 -0.42 -20.70
C GLN A 97 -27.36 -1.46 -21.87
N GLN A 98 -27.92 -2.63 -21.62
CA GLN A 98 -28.23 -3.61 -22.67
C GLN A 98 -29.10 -2.95 -23.75
N THR A 99 -30.21 -2.32 -23.36
CA THR A 99 -31.12 -1.63 -24.30
C THR A 99 -30.37 -0.54 -25.07
N LYS A 100 -29.57 0.29 -24.36
CA LYS A 100 -28.80 1.36 -25.01
C LYS A 100 -27.76 0.85 -26.01
N LEU A 101 -27.09 -0.25 -25.71
CA LEU A 101 -26.11 -0.85 -26.62
C LEU A 101 -26.82 -1.45 -27.86
N GLN A 102 -27.95 -2.14 -27.69
CA GLN A 102 -28.74 -2.70 -28.78
C GLN A 102 -29.33 -1.61 -29.69
N GLU A 103 -29.84 -0.52 -29.13
CA GLU A 103 -30.31 0.66 -29.89
C GLU A 103 -29.19 1.29 -30.71
N PHE A 104 -27.95 1.33 -30.17
CA PHE A 104 -26.80 1.94 -30.84
C PHE A 104 -26.19 1.01 -31.90
N HIS A 105 -25.97 -0.28 -31.57
CA HIS A 105 -25.34 -1.26 -32.46
C HIS A 105 -25.77 -2.69 -32.08
N GLN A 106 -26.87 -3.15 -32.67
CA GLN A 106 -27.49 -4.43 -32.33
C GLN A 106 -26.56 -5.63 -32.49
N ASP A 107 -25.74 -5.65 -33.54
CA ASP A 107 -24.84 -6.78 -33.87
C ASP A 107 -23.60 -6.84 -32.95
N ALA A 108 -23.38 -5.82 -32.10
CA ALA A 108 -22.24 -5.79 -31.18
C ALA A 108 -22.51 -6.52 -29.86
N LEU A 109 -23.71 -7.09 -29.65
CA LEU A 109 -24.09 -7.77 -28.43
C LEU A 109 -24.59 -9.18 -28.67
N THR A 110 -24.03 -10.16 -27.98
CA THR A 110 -24.54 -11.53 -27.88
C THR A 110 -24.94 -11.82 -26.43
N ILE A 111 -26.19 -12.23 -26.24
CA ILE A 111 -26.70 -12.71 -24.94
C ILE A 111 -26.37 -14.21 -24.85
N VAL A 112 -25.68 -14.61 -23.78
CA VAL A 112 -25.25 -15.99 -23.52
C VAL A 112 -26.09 -16.54 -22.38
N ALA A 113 -27.09 -17.39 -22.72
CA ALA A 113 -27.96 -18.01 -21.73
C ALA A 113 -27.48 -19.41 -21.32
N ASP A 114 -27.27 -20.32 -22.31
CA ASP A 114 -26.93 -21.71 -22.07
C ASP A 114 -25.69 -22.16 -22.87
N GLU A 115 -25.65 -21.91 -24.17
CA GLU A 115 -24.52 -22.27 -25.02
C GLU A 115 -23.67 -21.05 -25.34
N PHE A 116 -22.37 -21.20 -25.15
CA PHE A 116 -21.40 -20.18 -25.47
C PHE A 116 -20.41 -20.69 -26.51
N GLN A 117 -20.34 -19.99 -27.64
CA GLN A 117 -19.32 -20.22 -28.66
C GLN A 117 -18.21 -19.18 -28.44
N PRO A 118 -17.08 -19.60 -27.83
CA PRO A 118 -16.03 -18.66 -27.49
C PRO A 118 -15.35 -18.07 -28.74
N PRO A 119 -15.03 -16.76 -28.73
CA PRO A 119 -14.23 -16.17 -29.79
C PRO A 119 -12.78 -16.65 -29.70
N LEU A 120 -12.05 -16.55 -30.82
CA LEU A 120 -10.60 -16.75 -30.80
C LEU A 120 -9.93 -15.51 -30.17
N LEU A 121 -9.30 -15.70 -29.00
CA LEU A 121 -8.52 -14.67 -28.33
C LEU A 121 -7.04 -14.78 -28.74
N THR A 122 -6.51 -13.70 -29.31
CA THR A 122 -5.14 -13.63 -29.84
C THR A 122 -4.36 -12.50 -29.16
N ALA A 123 -3.07 -12.39 -29.40
CA ALA A 123 -2.25 -11.27 -28.92
C ALA A 123 -2.69 -9.89 -29.48
N GLN A 124 -3.54 -9.84 -30.49
CA GLN A 124 -4.15 -8.62 -31.02
C GLN A 124 -5.52 -8.33 -30.41
N THR A 125 -5.99 -9.16 -29.49
CA THR A 125 -7.28 -9.02 -28.82
C THR A 125 -7.13 -8.26 -27.52
N LEU A 126 -8.03 -7.30 -27.29
CA LEU A 126 -8.25 -6.72 -25.98
C LEU A 126 -9.47 -7.37 -25.33
N VAL A 127 -9.32 -7.87 -24.13
CA VAL A 127 -10.41 -8.38 -23.28
C VAL A 127 -10.71 -7.38 -22.18
N ILE A 128 -11.98 -7.01 -22.05
CA ILE A 128 -12.49 -6.24 -20.91
C ILE A 128 -13.32 -7.19 -20.06
N ASP A 129 -12.81 -7.48 -18.87
CA ASP A 129 -13.47 -8.29 -17.87
C ASP A 129 -14.43 -7.41 -17.02
N ALA A 130 -15.71 -7.65 -17.21
CA ALA A 130 -16.82 -7.02 -16.49
C ALA A 130 -17.85 -8.08 -16.03
N LEU A 131 -17.39 -9.32 -15.76
CA LEU A 131 -18.28 -10.40 -15.33
C LEU A 131 -18.81 -10.17 -13.92
N PHE A 132 -17.92 -9.99 -12.94
CA PHE A 132 -18.27 -9.84 -11.53
C PHE A 132 -17.43 -8.75 -10.88
N GLY A 133 -18.07 -7.94 -10.02
CA GLY A 133 -17.42 -6.92 -9.20
C GLY A 133 -17.36 -7.31 -7.71
N THR A 134 -17.29 -6.33 -6.83
CA THR A 134 -17.20 -6.48 -5.36
C THR A 134 -18.37 -7.22 -4.70
N GLY A 135 -19.46 -7.42 -5.40
CA GLY A 135 -20.62 -8.20 -4.91
C GLY A 135 -20.42 -9.72 -4.92
N LEU A 136 -19.30 -10.22 -5.43
CA LEU A 136 -19.02 -11.64 -5.47
C LEU A 136 -18.71 -12.15 -4.05
N SER A 137 -19.45 -13.17 -3.59
CA SER A 137 -19.34 -13.72 -2.23
C SER A 137 -19.14 -15.24 -2.19
N ARG A 138 -18.93 -15.87 -3.34
CA ARG A 138 -18.66 -17.31 -3.46
C ARG A 138 -17.71 -17.54 -4.64
N PRO A 139 -16.91 -18.62 -4.61
CA PRO A 139 -16.00 -18.96 -5.71
C PRO A 139 -16.74 -19.11 -7.04
N LEU A 140 -16.07 -18.78 -8.12
CA LEU A 140 -16.60 -19.07 -9.45
C LEU A 140 -16.56 -20.59 -9.71
N GLU A 141 -17.65 -21.12 -10.22
CA GLU A 141 -17.85 -22.53 -10.49
C GLU A 141 -18.45 -22.74 -11.91
N GLY A 142 -18.47 -24.01 -12.35
CA GLY A 142 -19.10 -24.42 -13.61
C GLY A 142 -18.59 -23.65 -14.81
N GLY A 143 -19.52 -23.14 -15.65
CA GLY A 143 -19.19 -22.47 -16.91
C GLY A 143 -18.34 -21.21 -16.73
N PHE A 144 -18.51 -20.45 -15.66
CA PHE A 144 -17.70 -19.26 -15.38
C PHE A 144 -16.26 -19.62 -15.01
N ALA A 145 -16.04 -20.68 -14.21
CA ALA A 145 -14.70 -21.15 -13.90
C ALA A 145 -13.97 -21.61 -15.17
N VAL A 146 -14.66 -22.33 -16.06
CA VAL A 146 -14.10 -22.75 -17.35
C VAL A 146 -13.79 -21.55 -18.25
N LEU A 147 -14.70 -20.57 -18.33
CA LEU A 147 -14.50 -19.35 -19.12
C LEU A 147 -13.25 -18.60 -18.66
N VAL A 148 -13.09 -18.43 -17.35
CA VAL A 148 -11.96 -17.71 -16.77
C VAL A 148 -10.65 -18.47 -16.97
N ASP A 149 -10.58 -19.73 -16.55
CA ASP A 149 -9.35 -20.52 -16.56
C ASP A 149 -8.92 -20.92 -17.98
N GLN A 150 -9.82 -21.56 -18.73
CA GLN A 150 -9.45 -22.21 -19.99
C GLN A 150 -9.54 -21.29 -21.22
N LEU A 151 -10.38 -20.26 -21.19
CA LEU A 151 -10.50 -19.34 -22.30
C LEU A 151 -9.69 -18.06 -22.07
N ILE A 152 -9.96 -17.31 -21.00
CA ILE A 152 -9.38 -15.97 -20.82
C ILE A 152 -7.95 -16.08 -20.33
N ASN A 153 -7.70 -16.72 -19.17
CA ASN A 153 -6.37 -16.81 -18.57
C ASN A 153 -5.37 -17.62 -19.43
N ALA A 154 -5.85 -18.58 -20.22
CA ALA A 154 -5.01 -19.37 -21.09
C ALA A 154 -4.71 -18.68 -22.44
N SER A 155 -5.34 -17.53 -22.73
CA SER A 155 -5.16 -16.82 -23.99
C SER A 155 -3.96 -15.86 -23.96
N PRO A 156 -3.41 -15.48 -25.13
CA PRO A 156 -2.39 -14.43 -25.24
C PRO A 156 -2.99 -13.01 -25.35
N ALA A 157 -4.29 -12.83 -25.07
CA ALA A 157 -4.96 -11.53 -25.12
C ALA A 157 -4.53 -10.64 -23.97
N THR A 158 -4.55 -9.32 -24.17
CA THR A 158 -4.41 -8.36 -23.07
C THR A 158 -5.74 -8.25 -22.34
N VAL A 159 -5.72 -8.40 -21.02
CA VAL A 159 -6.92 -8.40 -20.17
C VAL A 159 -6.95 -7.18 -19.27
N ILE A 160 -8.05 -6.42 -19.30
CA ILE A 160 -8.30 -5.28 -18.43
C ILE A 160 -9.55 -5.55 -17.59
N ALA A 161 -9.39 -5.60 -16.27
CA ALA A 161 -10.51 -5.80 -15.36
C ALA A 161 -11.19 -4.46 -15.00
N VAL A 162 -12.51 -4.47 -15.03
CA VAL A 162 -13.35 -3.37 -14.55
C VAL A 162 -13.55 -3.53 -13.05
N ASP A 163 -13.08 -2.57 -12.29
CA ASP A 163 -13.19 -2.45 -10.85
C ASP A 163 -12.36 -3.46 -10.04
N ILE A 164 -12.56 -4.75 -10.26
CA ILE A 164 -11.81 -5.86 -9.63
C ILE A 164 -11.79 -7.04 -10.60
N PRO A 165 -10.70 -7.81 -10.72
CA PRO A 165 -10.67 -9.01 -11.53
C PRO A 165 -11.77 -9.99 -11.12
N SER A 166 -12.57 -10.45 -12.06
CA SER A 166 -13.67 -11.37 -11.77
C SER A 166 -13.16 -12.66 -11.15
N GLY A 167 -13.80 -13.05 -10.07
CA GLY A 167 -13.38 -14.18 -9.23
C GLY A 167 -12.62 -13.77 -7.97
N LEU A 168 -11.96 -12.60 -7.95
CA LEU A 168 -11.26 -12.08 -6.77
C LEU A 168 -12.27 -11.43 -5.81
N TYR A 169 -12.22 -11.77 -4.52
CA TYR A 169 -12.96 -11.06 -3.49
C TYR A 169 -12.24 -9.78 -3.09
N ASP A 170 -12.97 -8.80 -2.60
CA ASP A 170 -12.46 -7.47 -2.30
C ASP A 170 -11.47 -7.42 -1.10
N LYS A 171 -11.44 -8.47 -0.25
CA LYS A 171 -10.59 -8.51 0.94
C LYS A 171 -9.89 -9.86 1.12
N ASP A 172 -10.60 -10.90 1.59
CA ASP A 172 -10.05 -12.20 1.98
C ASP A 172 -10.31 -13.24 0.90
N ASN A 173 -9.24 -13.85 0.39
CA ASN A 173 -9.28 -14.87 -0.65
C ASN A 173 -8.72 -16.23 -0.19
N SER A 174 -8.54 -16.43 1.12
CA SER A 174 -7.95 -17.65 1.69
C SER A 174 -8.73 -18.93 1.35
N GLU A 175 -10.06 -18.84 1.23
CA GLU A 175 -10.95 -19.96 0.88
C GLU A 175 -11.47 -19.89 -0.57
N ASN A 176 -10.85 -19.06 -1.43
CA ASN A 176 -11.32 -18.85 -2.79
C ASN A 176 -10.76 -19.89 -3.77
N ASN A 177 -11.44 -20.06 -4.92
CA ASN A 177 -10.93 -20.83 -6.05
C ASN A 177 -9.94 -20.01 -6.86
N LEU A 178 -8.66 -20.06 -6.49
CA LEU A 178 -7.60 -19.28 -7.11
C LEU A 178 -7.38 -19.56 -8.61
N GLN A 179 -7.86 -20.71 -9.14
CA GLN A 179 -7.77 -21.04 -10.57
C GLN A 179 -8.85 -20.31 -11.38
N ALA A 180 -9.96 -19.96 -10.75
CA ALA A 180 -11.09 -19.28 -11.40
C ALA A 180 -11.11 -17.75 -11.12
N ILE A 181 -9.94 -17.15 -10.95
CA ILE A 181 -9.76 -15.69 -10.86
C ILE A 181 -9.13 -15.19 -12.15
N ILE A 182 -9.66 -14.12 -12.72
CA ILE A 182 -9.07 -13.44 -13.89
C ILE A 182 -7.66 -12.96 -13.55
N LYS A 183 -6.72 -13.23 -14.47
CA LYS A 183 -5.36 -12.67 -14.44
C LYS A 183 -5.33 -11.46 -15.36
N ALA A 184 -5.57 -10.29 -14.78
CA ALA A 184 -5.58 -9.05 -15.54
C ALA A 184 -4.16 -8.51 -15.75
N ASP A 185 -3.90 -7.91 -16.93
CA ASP A 185 -2.71 -7.08 -17.15
C ASP A 185 -2.87 -5.72 -16.49
N TYR A 186 -4.12 -5.21 -16.45
CA TYR A 186 -4.49 -3.97 -15.80
C TYR A 186 -5.81 -4.16 -15.03
N THR A 187 -5.89 -3.56 -13.85
CA THR A 187 -7.13 -3.40 -13.11
C THR A 187 -7.43 -1.91 -12.97
N LEU A 188 -8.55 -1.47 -13.54
CA LEU A 188 -9.04 -0.10 -13.44
C LEU A 188 -10.15 -0.07 -12.38
N THR A 189 -9.77 0.23 -11.14
CA THR A 189 -10.68 0.21 -9.98
C THR A 189 -11.35 1.57 -9.76
N CYS A 190 -12.62 1.55 -9.37
CA CYS A 190 -13.44 2.74 -9.21
C CYS A 190 -13.24 3.37 -7.84
N GLU A 191 -13.00 4.68 -7.80
CA GLU A 191 -12.89 5.61 -6.68
C GLU A 191 -11.81 5.23 -5.65
N SER A 192 -11.79 4.01 -5.14
CA SER A 192 -10.87 3.53 -4.12
C SER A 192 -10.44 2.09 -4.41
N PRO A 193 -9.20 1.69 -4.12
CA PRO A 193 -8.78 0.30 -4.28
C PRO A 193 -9.51 -0.61 -3.30
N LYS A 194 -9.62 -1.89 -3.65
CA LYS A 194 -10.04 -2.94 -2.72
C LYS A 194 -8.80 -3.48 -2.03
N ILE A 195 -8.95 -3.97 -0.79
CA ILE A 195 -7.81 -4.48 0.00
C ILE A 195 -7.06 -5.57 -0.78
N ALA A 196 -7.80 -6.51 -1.39
CA ALA A 196 -7.20 -7.60 -2.15
C ALA A 196 -6.26 -7.12 -3.28
N LEU A 197 -6.53 -5.95 -3.90
CA LEU A 197 -5.70 -5.36 -4.94
C LEU A 197 -4.38 -4.77 -4.42
N LEU A 198 -4.24 -4.62 -3.10
CA LEU A 198 -3.06 -4.06 -2.44
C LEU A 198 -2.15 -5.14 -1.83
N LEU A 199 -2.60 -6.40 -1.79
CA LEU A 199 -1.87 -7.54 -1.22
C LEU A 199 -1.01 -8.22 -2.28
N SER A 200 0.23 -8.55 -1.95
CA SER A 200 1.20 -9.10 -2.92
C SER A 200 0.85 -10.51 -3.41
N ASP A 201 0.15 -11.31 -2.61
CA ASP A 201 -0.32 -12.63 -3.03
C ASP A 201 -1.27 -12.57 -4.26
N ASN A 202 -1.92 -11.43 -4.46
CA ASN A 202 -2.87 -11.20 -5.54
C ASN A 202 -2.27 -10.44 -6.75
N GLU A 203 -0.96 -10.18 -6.76
CA GLU A 203 -0.28 -9.45 -7.85
C GLU A 203 -0.55 -10.07 -9.22
N CYS A 204 -0.52 -11.41 -9.31
CA CYS A 204 -0.75 -12.13 -10.56
C CYS A 204 -2.18 -12.01 -11.12
N TYR A 205 -3.15 -11.59 -10.29
CA TYR A 205 -4.53 -11.32 -10.71
C TYR A 205 -4.75 -9.83 -10.99
N THR A 206 -4.12 -8.96 -10.21
CA THR A 206 -4.33 -7.51 -10.22
C THR A 206 -3.68 -6.83 -11.43
N GLY A 207 -2.48 -7.27 -11.81
CA GLY A 207 -1.66 -6.58 -12.80
C GLY A 207 -1.35 -5.13 -12.39
N ALA A 208 -1.28 -4.23 -13.37
CA ALA A 208 -1.04 -2.82 -13.11
C ALA A 208 -2.33 -2.12 -12.62
N LEU A 209 -2.37 -1.77 -11.33
CA LEU A 209 -3.51 -1.12 -10.69
C LEU A 209 -3.61 0.37 -11.08
N ARG A 210 -4.81 0.81 -11.51
CA ARG A 210 -5.17 2.20 -11.78
C ARG A 210 -6.44 2.57 -11.03
N ILE A 211 -6.45 3.71 -10.34
CA ILE A 211 -7.62 4.19 -9.59
C ILE A 211 -8.33 5.27 -10.41
N LEU A 212 -9.57 4.99 -10.82
CA LEU A 212 -10.44 5.91 -11.54
C LEU A 212 -11.17 6.82 -10.55
N SER A 213 -10.85 8.10 -10.52
CA SER A 213 -11.63 9.05 -9.72
C SER A 213 -12.96 9.36 -10.38
N LEU A 214 -14.03 9.05 -9.70
CA LEU A 214 -15.42 9.37 -10.08
C LEU A 214 -15.89 10.69 -9.47
N SER A 215 -15.05 11.34 -8.65
CA SER A 215 -15.35 12.60 -7.95
C SER A 215 -16.60 12.49 -7.05
N LEU A 216 -16.70 11.40 -6.30
CA LEU A 216 -17.85 11.13 -5.41
C LEU A 216 -17.70 11.76 -4.02
N ASN A 217 -16.59 12.44 -3.74
CA ASN A 217 -16.33 13.12 -2.46
C ASN A 217 -16.60 12.26 -1.21
N MET A 218 -16.16 10.99 -1.25
CA MET A 218 -16.37 10.03 -0.16
C MET A 218 -15.46 10.30 1.04
N ASP A 219 -14.26 10.79 0.78
CA ASP A 219 -13.17 10.84 1.75
C ASP A 219 -13.42 11.81 2.89
N ASP A 220 -14.03 12.96 2.59
CA ASP A 220 -14.34 14.01 3.56
C ASP A 220 -15.75 13.90 4.17
N ASP A 221 -16.57 12.89 3.75
CA ASP A 221 -17.92 12.71 4.25
C ASP A 221 -17.93 11.92 5.58
N PRO A 222 -18.31 12.53 6.71
CA PRO A 222 -18.31 11.86 8.01
C PRO A 222 -19.35 10.75 8.15
N ALA A 223 -20.35 10.69 7.27
CA ALA A 223 -21.35 9.61 7.27
C ALA A 223 -20.80 8.30 6.73
N ILE A 224 -19.73 8.36 5.92
CA ILE A 224 -19.07 7.18 5.38
C ILE A 224 -17.94 6.78 6.34
N GLN A 225 -18.11 5.66 7.04
CA GLN A 225 -17.11 5.11 7.96
C GLN A 225 -16.24 4.11 7.23
N ALA A 226 -14.93 4.09 7.56
CA ALA A 226 -13.97 3.13 7.04
C ALA A 226 -12.91 2.83 8.11
N ASP A 227 -12.39 1.61 8.11
CA ASP A 227 -11.27 1.19 8.95
C ASP A 227 -9.96 1.12 8.15
N TYR A 228 -10.06 1.20 6.83
CA TYR A 228 -8.94 1.12 5.90
C TYR A 228 -8.84 2.39 5.08
N TYR A 229 -7.60 2.85 4.88
CA TYR A 229 -7.32 4.10 4.18
C TYR A 229 -6.13 3.93 3.23
N LEU A 230 -6.13 4.73 2.16
CA LEU A 230 -4.97 4.91 1.29
C LEU A 230 -4.37 6.29 1.57
N TYR A 231 -3.10 6.34 1.91
CA TYR A 231 -2.37 7.59 2.12
C TYR A 231 -2.01 8.24 0.79
N THR A 232 -2.43 9.47 0.56
CA THR A 232 -2.33 10.16 -0.73
C THR A 232 -1.28 11.27 -0.71
N PRO A 233 -0.87 11.80 -1.89
CA PRO A 233 -0.01 13.00 -1.97
C PRO A 233 -0.57 14.19 -1.18
N GLN A 234 -1.90 14.38 -1.21
CA GLN A 234 -2.57 15.47 -0.51
C GLN A 234 -2.48 15.30 1.01
N ASP A 235 -2.51 14.06 1.50
CA ASP A 235 -2.34 13.77 2.92
C ASP A 235 -0.93 14.09 3.38
N ALA A 236 0.08 13.72 2.60
CA ALA A 236 1.47 14.04 2.87
C ALA A 236 1.70 15.56 2.91
N HIS A 237 1.14 16.29 1.93
CA HIS A 237 1.22 17.75 1.89
C HIS A 237 0.57 18.40 3.11
N ARG A 238 -0.61 17.93 3.54
CA ARG A 238 -1.31 18.44 4.73
C ARG A 238 -0.59 18.11 6.04
N ALA A 239 0.02 16.92 6.12
CA ALA A 239 0.72 16.45 7.30
C ALA A 239 2.08 17.13 7.49
N LEU A 240 2.76 17.53 6.41
CA LEU A 240 4.09 18.11 6.49
C LEU A 240 4.04 19.51 7.14
N LYS A 241 4.69 19.64 8.31
CA LYS A 241 4.71 20.87 9.07
C LYS A 241 5.60 21.93 8.39
N PRO A 242 5.13 23.18 8.23
CA PRO A 242 5.92 24.22 7.62
C PRO A 242 7.16 24.57 8.44
N LEU A 243 8.29 24.76 7.79
CA LEU A 243 9.53 25.18 8.46
C LEU A 243 9.43 26.64 8.86
N SER A 244 9.56 26.94 10.15
CA SER A 244 9.54 28.31 10.66
C SER A 244 10.75 29.11 10.17
N HIS A 245 10.56 30.39 9.82
CA HIS A 245 11.66 31.30 9.52
C HIS A 245 12.69 31.43 10.66
N PHE A 246 12.26 31.21 11.90
CA PHE A 246 13.10 31.25 13.10
C PHE A 246 13.56 29.84 13.54
N ALA A 247 13.43 28.85 12.67
CA ALA A 247 13.87 27.50 12.97
C ALA A 247 15.39 27.47 13.26
N HIS A 248 15.77 26.69 14.23
CA HIS A 248 17.16 26.41 14.58
C HIS A 248 17.31 24.94 14.99
N LYS A 249 18.54 24.44 15.06
CA LYS A 249 18.81 23.02 15.36
C LYS A 249 18.14 22.49 16.64
N GLY A 250 17.81 23.35 17.60
CA GLY A 250 17.10 22.95 18.83
C GLY A 250 15.60 22.77 18.62
N THR A 251 14.97 23.56 17.72
CA THR A 251 13.54 23.46 17.41
C THR A 251 13.20 22.35 16.43
N GLN A 252 14.21 21.85 15.70
CA GLN A 252 14.05 20.73 14.77
C GLN A 252 14.33 19.37 15.41
N GLY A 253 14.39 19.32 16.73
CA GLY A 253 14.50 18.11 17.53
C GLY A 253 15.91 17.54 17.67
N HIS A 254 16.07 16.65 18.64
CA HIS A 254 17.28 15.89 18.93
C HIS A 254 16.91 14.42 19.06
N ALA A 255 17.34 13.59 18.13
CA ALA A 255 17.08 12.16 18.12
C ALA A 255 18.28 11.35 18.64
N LEU A 256 17.97 10.21 19.25
CA LEU A 256 18.94 9.16 19.57
C LEU A 256 18.73 7.97 18.64
N LEU A 257 19.79 7.53 18.01
CA LEU A 257 19.85 6.27 17.23
C LEU A 257 20.80 5.29 17.91
N ILE A 258 20.29 4.21 18.47
CA ILE A 258 21.06 3.10 19.04
C ILE A 258 21.17 2.01 17.95
N ALA A 259 22.34 1.84 17.35
CA ALA A 259 22.46 1.01 16.17
C ALA A 259 23.88 0.47 15.97
N GLY A 260 23.99 -0.53 15.12
CA GLY A 260 25.25 -1.07 14.61
C GLY A 260 25.92 -2.12 15.48
N SER A 261 26.68 -2.94 14.80
CA SER A 261 27.69 -3.86 15.32
C SER A 261 28.89 -3.86 14.37
N GLU A 262 29.99 -4.43 14.80
CA GLU A 262 31.19 -4.59 13.92
C GLU A 262 30.83 -5.27 12.59
N ALA A 263 29.93 -6.28 12.65
CA ALA A 263 29.48 -7.03 11.48
C ALA A 263 28.50 -6.23 10.58
N MET A 264 27.77 -5.25 11.10
CA MET A 264 26.73 -4.51 10.40
C MET A 264 26.94 -2.99 10.51
N ALA A 265 28.10 -2.52 10.14
CA ALA A 265 28.50 -1.11 10.22
C ALA A 265 27.74 -0.18 9.25
N GLY A 266 27.17 -0.71 8.17
CA GLY A 266 26.42 0.06 7.17
C GLY A 266 25.05 0.54 7.64
N ALA A 267 24.32 -0.28 8.37
CA ALA A 267 22.97 -0.01 8.82
C ALA A 267 22.83 1.31 9.61
N PRO A 268 23.64 1.57 10.67
CA PRO A 268 23.57 2.84 11.39
C PRO A 268 23.90 4.05 10.53
N MET A 269 24.78 3.90 9.51
CA MET A 269 25.13 5.01 8.61
C MET A 269 23.94 5.38 7.72
N LEU A 270 23.26 4.39 7.16
CA LEU A 270 22.06 4.58 6.32
C LEU A 270 20.92 5.19 7.12
N ALA A 271 20.63 4.67 8.33
CA ALA A 271 19.63 5.23 9.21
C ALA A 271 19.96 6.68 9.61
N GLY A 272 21.23 6.94 9.94
CA GLY A 272 21.71 8.30 10.26
C GLY A 272 21.55 9.27 9.07
N MET A 273 21.88 8.83 7.84
CA MET A 273 21.67 9.63 6.64
C MET A 273 20.18 9.92 6.41
N GLY A 274 19.32 8.91 6.53
CA GLY A 274 17.87 9.07 6.45
C GLY A 274 17.35 10.11 7.44
N ALA A 275 17.81 10.04 8.69
CA ALA A 275 17.42 10.99 9.73
C ALA A 275 17.85 12.42 9.41
N MET A 276 19.13 12.63 9.09
CA MET A 276 19.66 13.98 8.86
C MET A 276 19.11 14.63 7.57
N ARG A 277 18.78 13.83 6.56
CA ARG A 277 18.19 14.32 5.30
C ARG A 277 16.68 14.59 5.39
N SER A 278 16.02 14.21 6.51
CA SER A 278 14.59 14.41 6.74
C SER A 278 14.26 15.61 7.65
N GLY A 279 15.18 16.57 7.82
CA GLY A 279 14.94 17.82 8.52
C GLY A 279 15.28 17.82 10.02
N LEU A 280 15.89 16.75 10.54
CA LEU A 280 16.32 16.66 11.93
C LEU A 280 17.36 17.71 12.31
N GLY A 281 17.18 18.35 13.47
CA GLY A 281 18.10 19.38 13.94
C GLY A 281 19.39 18.83 14.54
N LYS A 282 19.34 17.72 15.27
CA LYS A 282 20.49 17.05 15.89
C LYS A 282 20.27 15.54 15.94
N LEU A 283 21.27 14.78 15.59
CA LEU A 283 21.30 13.32 15.74
C LEU A 283 22.45 12.94 16.67
N THR A 284 22.18 12.13 17.69
CA THR A 284 23.20 11.37 18.42
C THR A 284 23.11 9.91 17.99
N MET A 285 24.21 9.37 17.53
CA MET A 285 24.36 7.95 17.20
C MET A 285 25.11 7.27 18.36
N HIS A 286 24.44 6.37 19.07
CA HIS A 286 25.07 5.51 20.07
C HIS A 286 25.51 4.21 19.40
N LEU A 287 26.80 4.00 19.31
CA LEU A 287 27.44 2.98 18.47
C LEU A 287 28.51 2.22 19.23
N PRO A 288 28.83 0.95 18.85
CA PRO A 288 30.05 0.28 19.24
C PRO A 288 31.26 1.18 19.01
N SER A 289 32.23 1.18 19.92
CA SER A 289 33.34 2.15 19.87
C SER A 289 34.17 2.04 18.60
N ALA A 290 34.27 0.83 17.97
CA ALA A 290 34.93 0.62 16.69
C ALA A 290 34.29 1.42 15.52
N LEU A 291 33.00 1.68 15.56
CA LEU A 291 32.29 2.38 14.48
C LEU A 291 32.39 3.91 14.55
N ALA A 292 32.85 4.48 15.64
CA ALA A 292 32.86 5.93 15.85
C ALA A 292 33.63 6.70 14.77
N ARG A 293 34.78 6.16 14.32
CA ARG A 293 35.59 6.78 13.26
C ARG A 293 34.86 6.76 11.91
N LEU A 294 34.17 5.66 11.61
CA LEU A 294 33.39 5.50 10.39
C LEU A 294 32.24 6.51 10.36
N ALA A 295 31.48 6.61 11.46
CA ALA A 295 30.37 7.55 11.60
C ALA A 295 30.83 9.00 11.42
N ASN A 296 31.88 9.43 12.10
CA ASN A 296 32.46 10.78 11.96
C ASN A 296 32.98 11.06 10.54
N THR A 297 33.33 10.04 9.77
CA THR A 297 33.80 10.19 8.38
C THR A 297 32.63 10.30 7.40
N LEU A 298 31.61 9.46 7.55
CA LEU A 298 30.48 9.37 6.61
C LEU A 298 29.34 10.34 6.93
N LEU A 299 29.17 10.71 8.21
CA LEU A 299 28.11 11.59 8.69
C LEU A 299 28.65 12.57 9.76
N PRO A 300 29.53 13.51 9.35
CA PRO A 300 30.20 14.43 10.30
C PRO A 300 29.19 15.39 10.99
N GLU A 301 27.97 15.49 10.52
CA GLU A 301 26.90 16.29 11.14
C GLU A 301 26.28 15.63 12.39
N ALA A 302 26.44 14.30 12.54
CA ALA A 302 25.94 13.57 13.69
C ALA A 302 26.92 13.60 14.88
N LEU A 303 26.36 13.64 16.07
CA LEU A 303 27.10 13.42 17.31
C LEU A 303 27.28 11.91 17.51
N VAL A 304 28.46 11.47 17.92
CA VAL A 304 28.74 10.06 18.18
C VAL A 304 29.00 9.85 19.66
N GLU A 305 28.15 9.05 20.29
CA GLU A 305 28.36 8.52 21.63
C GLU A 305 28.84 7.07 21.53
N LYS A 306 29.99 6.78 22.13
CA LYS A 306 30.61 5.46 22.05
C LYS A 306 30.08 4.55 23.14
N ASP A 307 29.65 3.34 22.74
CA ASP A 307 29.41 2.28 23.71
C ASP A 307 30.71 1.85 24.43
N LYS A 308 30.54 1.17 25.56
CA LYS A 308 31.65 0.60 26.35
C LYS A 308 32.30 -0.54 25.60
N GLU A 309 31.51 -1.30 24.84
CA GLU A 309 31.98 -2.42 24.04
C GLU A 309 32.49 -1.94 22.67
N GLU A 310 33.44 -2.67 22.14
CA GLU A 310 34.08 -2.33 20.86
C GLU A 310 33.23 -2.77 19.66
N THR A 311 32.56 -3.92 19.76
CA THR A 311 31.95 -4.62 18.62
C THR A 311 30.44 -4.66 18.63
N ILE A 312 29.79 -4.41 19.77
CA ILE A 312 28.34 -4.42 19.95
C ILE A 312 27.86 -3.24 20.79
N VAL A 313 26.56 -2.95 20.80
CA VAL A 313 25.93 -2.03 21.76
C VAL A 313 25.50 -2.82 22.99
N SER A 314 25.84 -2.31 24.18
CA SER A 314 25.65 -2.99 25.47
C SER A 314 25.21 -2.09 26.61
N SER A 315 25.18 -0.78 26.39
CA SER A 315 24.89 0.18 27.46
C SER A 315 24.05 1.35 26.94
N LEU A 316 23.24 1.94 27.80
CA LEU A 316 22.49 3.17 27.47
C LEU A 316 23.43 4.39 27.47
N PRO A 317 23.12 5.42 26.67
CA PRO A 317 23.63 6.77 26.87
C PRO A 317 23.35 7.28 28.29
N LYS A 318 24.17 8.21 28.74
CA LYS A 318 24.11 8.69 30.14
C LYS A 318 22.80 9.37 30.50
N ASP A 319 22.15 10.04 29.57
CA ASP A 319 20.97 10.84 29.84
C ASP A 319 19.97 10.75 28.65
N LEU A 320 18.90 9.95 28.82
CA LEU A 320 17.87 9.78 27.83
C LEU A 320 16.92 10.99 27.74
N LEU A 321 16.88 11.87 28.74
CA LEU A 321 16.00 13.05 28.79
C LEU A 321 16.36 14.11 27.73
N ASN A 322 17.56 14.03 27.18
CA ASN A 322 18.01 14.97 26.15
C ASN A 322 17.39 14.73 24.77
N TYR A 323 16.73 13.60 24.58
CA TYR A 323 16.23 13.17 23.25
C TYR A 323 14.72 13.27 23.18
N GLN A 324 14.23 13.85 22.07
CA GLN A 324 12.81 13.96 21.75
C GLN A 324 12.25 12.68 21.10
N ALA A 325 13.11 11.82 20.56
CA ALA A 325 12.74 10.50 20.05
C ALA A 325 13.94 9.56 20.09
N ILE A 326 13.67 8.27 20.21
CA ILE A 326 14.69 7.21 20.27
C ILE A 326 14.34 6.14 19.24
N ALA A 327 15.34 5.70 18.47
CA ALA A 327 15.25 4.49 17.66
C ALA A 327 16.34 3.50 18.07
N MET A 328 15.98 2.20 18.05
CA MET A 328 16.91 1.11 18.31
C MET A 328 16.65 -0.03 17.32
N GLY A 329 17.74 -0.63 16.81
CA GLY A 329 17.60 -1.87 16.06
C GLY A 329 18.50 -2.08 14.86
N PRO A 330 18.68 -1.10 13.95
CA PRO A 330 19.49 -1.30 12.76
C PRO A 330 20.87 -1.87 13.05
N GLY A 331 21.09 -3.16 12.73
CA GLY A 331 22.37 -3.83 12.82
C GLY A 331 22.95 -4.04 14.22
N ILE A 332 22.13 -4.06 15.28
CA ILE A 332 22.63 -4.23 16.67
C ILE A 332 22.97 -5.69 17.02
N GLY A 333 22.47 -6.66 16.26
CA GLY A 333 22.56 -8.08 16.60
C GLY A 333 21.64 -8.48 17.76
N THR A 334 21.70 -9.77 18.12
CA THR A 334 20.86 -10.37 19.18
C THR A 334 21.70 -10.94 20.36
N ALA A 335 22.84 -10.34 20.64
CA ALA A 335 23.71 -10.78 21.74
C ALA A 335 23.01 -10.57 23.11
N PRO A 336 23.34 -11.38 24.13
CA PRO A 336 22.73 -11.23 25.47
C PRO A 336 22.91 -9.82 26.09
N LEU A 337 24.02 -9.16 25.82
CA LEU A 337 24.27 -7.78 26.30
C LEU A 337 23.37 -6.78 25.56
N THR A 338 23.09 -7.02 24.28
CA THR A 338 22.17 -6.19 23.48
C THR A 338 20.71 -6.39 23.95
N LEU A 339 20.32 -7.62 24.32
CA LEU A 339 19.03 -7.85 24.97
C LEU A 339 18.91 -7.07 26.27
N HIS A 340 19.90 -7.18 27.13
CA HIS A 340 19.95 -6.43 28.39
C HIS A 340 19.86 -4.90 28.18
N LEU A 341 20.46 -4.40 27.10
CA LEU A 341 20.34 -3.01 26.71
C LEU A 341 18.91 -2.64 26.37
N LEU A 342 18.18 -3.49 25.57
CA LEU A 342 16.79 -3.26 25.23
C LEU A 342 15.90 -3.27 26.49
N GLU A 343 16.05 -4.27 27.34
CA GLU A 343 15.32 -4.33 28.64
C GLU A 343 15.54 -3.07 29.46
N HIS A 344 16.81 -2.61 29.54
CA HIS A 344 17.16 -1.41 30.29
C HIS A 344 16.60 -0.13 29.64
N LEU A 345 16.55 -0.06 28.30
CA LEU A 345 15.90 1.04 27.58
C LEU A 345 14.40 1.09 27.93
N LEU A 346 13.69 -0.03 27.85
CA LEU A 346 12.24 -0.11 28.14
C LEU A 346 11.92 0.28 29.59
N GLN A 347 12.81 -0.01 30.54
CA GLN A 347 12.65 0.36 31.95
C GLN A 347 12.92 1.84 32.23
N ASN A 348 13.71 2.53 31.42
CA ASN A 348 14.21 3.89 31.72
C ASN A 348 13.71 4.96 30.73
N ILE A 349 13.10 4.58 29.62
CA ILE A 349 12.52 5.55 28.68
C ILE A 349 11.33 6.26 29.30
N GLN A 350 11.23 7.58 29.08
CA GLN A 350 10.07 8.34 29.56
C GLN A 350 8.83 7.97 28.73
N PRO A 351 7.63 7.86 29.35
CA PRO A 351 6.40 7.52 28.63
C PRO A 351 6.03 8.48 27.48
N ALA A 352 6.50 9.73 27.56
CA ALA A 352 6.25 10.73 26.53
C ALA A 352 7.31 10.75 25.40
N THR A 353 8.39 9.96 25.52
CA THR A 353 9.44 9.89 24.48
C THR A 353 9.07 8.83 23.46
N PRO A 354 8.77 9.19 22.20
CA PRO A 354 8.47 8.21 21.15
C PRO A 354 9.61 7.23 20.95
N LEU A 355 9.27 5.95 20.82
CA LEU A 355 10.19 4.85 20.57
C LEU A 355 9.92 4.21 19.22
N LEU A 356 10.98 3.96 18.46
CA LEU A 356 10.96 3.22 17.20
C LEU A 356 11.89 2.01 17.30
N LEU A 357 11.36 0.82 17.04
CA LEU A 357 12.12 -0.43 17.02
C LEU A 357 12.08 -1.06 15.63
N ASP A 358 13.25 -1.43 15.09
CA ASP A 358 13.38 -2.03 13.76
C ASP A 358 14.40 -3.18 13.78
N ALA A 359 14.41 -3.98 12.75
CA ALA A 359 15.45 -4.98 12.45
C ALA A 359 15.76 -5.89 13.66
N ASP A 360 17.02 -5.87 14.17
CA ASP A 360 17.42 -6.77 15.25
C ASP A 360 16.71 -6.52 16.57
N ALA A 361 16.19 -5.32 16.82
CA ALA A 361 15.31 -5.10 17.98
C ALA A 361 14.01 -5.90 17.85
N LEU A 362 13.45 -6.05 16.65
CA LEU A 362 12.29 -6.91 16.38
C LEU A 362 12.64 -8.40 16.55
N ASN A 363 13.85 -8.79 16.13
CA ASN A 363 14.33 -10.15 16.37
C ASN A 363 14.46 -10.46 17.88
N LEU A 364 14.92 -9.49 18.68
CA LEU A 364 14.94 -9.62 20.15
C LEU A 364 13.52 -9.73 20.74
N LEU A 365 12.56 -8.95 20.26
CA LEU A 365 11.15 -9.08 20.69
C LEU A 365 10.57 -10.45 20.33
N ALA A 366 10.92 -10.99 19.15
CA ALA A 366 10.47 -12.33 18.74
C ALA A 366 11.07 -13.45 19.61
N LEU A 367 12.31 -13.28 20.08
CA LEU A 367 12.97 -14.23 21.00
C LEU A 367 12.49 -14.10 22.44
N HIS A 368 12.00 -12.90 22.81
CA HIS A 368 11.58 -12.52 24.16
C HIS A 368 10.20 -11.83 24.12
N PRO A 369 9.12 -12.60 23.80
CA PRO A 369 7.78 -12.05 23.59
C PRO A 369 7.18 -11.37 24.84
N GLU A 370 7.69 -11.67 26.05
CA GLU A 370 7.32 -10.97 27.27
C GLU A 370 7.62 -9.45 27.23
N LEU A 371 8.58 -9.03 26.42
CA LEU A 371 8.91 -7.62 26.23
C LEU A 371 7.83 -6.83 25.48
N LEU A 372 6.98 -7.50 24.68
CA LEU A 372 5.88 -6.83 23.99
C LEU A 372 4.93 -6.14 24.96
N SER A 373 4.64 -6.78 26.11
CA SER A 373 3.71 -6.25 27.11
C SER A 373 4.22 -5.06 27.90
N VAL A 374 5.51 -4.73 27.79
CA VAL A 374 6.15 -3.58 28.49
C VAL A 374 6.58 -2.48 27.54
N LEU A 375 6.23 -2.58 26.26
CA LEU A 375 6.47 -1.50 25.30
C LEU A 375 5.67 -0.26 25.69
N PRO A 376 6.25 0.95 25.62
CA PRO A 376 5.49 2.18 25.73
C PRO A 376 4.36 2.24 24.68
N LYS A 377 3.24 2.85 25.05
CA LYS A 377 2.16 3.12 24.09
C LYS A 377 2.68 3.89 22.88
N ASP A 378 2.07 3.65 21.73
CA ASP A 378 2.44 4.26 20.45
C ASP A 378 3.88 3.97 20.00
N THR A 379 4.59 2.98 20.60
CA THR A 379 5.86 2.49 20.06
C THR A 379 5.67 2.05 18.62
N ILE A 380 6.54 2.51 17.72
CA ILE A 380 6.49 2.08 16.31
C ILE A 380 7.38 0.86 16.11
N LEU A 381 6.82 -0.22 15.57
CA LEU A 381 7.57 -1.36 15.05
C LEU A 381 7.50 -1.36 13.52
N THR A 382 8.63 -1.65 12.85
CA THR A 382 8.71 -1.61 11.38
C THR A 382 9.07 -2.97 10.78
N PRO A 383 8.29 -4.05 11.03
CA PRO A 383 8.63 -5.37 10.55
C PRO A 383 8.46 -5.51 9.03
N HIS A 384 9.35 -6.24 8.38
CA HIS A 384 9.04 -6.91 7.12
C HIS A 384 8.23 -8.20 7.39
N PRO A 385 7.59 -8.84 6.37
CA PRO A 385 6.74 -10.02 6.59
C PRO A 385 7.38 -11.10 7.48
N GLY A 386 8.63 -11.45 7.21
CA GLY A 386 9.31 -12.49 7.98
C GLY A 386 9.68 -12.09 9.43
N GLU A 387 9.84 -10.80 9.73
CA GLU A 387 10.03 -10.30 11.11
C GLU A 387 8.70 -10.38 11.87
N LEU A 388 7.59 -9.96 11.24
CA LEU A 388 6.27 -10.07 11.86
C LEU A 388 5.91 -11.52 12.13
N ASP A 389 6.13 -12.42 11.17
CA ASP A 389 5.85 -13.86 11.32
C ASP A 389 6.65 -14.49 12.48
N ARG A 390 7.87 -14.00 12.79
CA ARG A 390 8.62 -14.45 13.98
C ARG A 390 7.97 -13.96 15.28
N ILE A 391 7.35 -12.79 15.30
CA ILE A 391 6.69 -12.23 16.49
C ILE A 391 5.32 -12.87 16.71
N THR A 392 4.51 -13.00 15.64
CA THR A 392 3.09 -13.39 15.73
C THR A 392 2.83 -14.85 15.33
N GLY A 393 3.86 -15.59 14.91
CA GLY A 393 3.72 -16.89 14.25
C GLY A 393 3.38 -16.76 12.76
N ASN A 394 3.69 -17.80 11.98
CA ASN A 394 3.53 -17.78 10.51
C ASN A 394 2.10 -17.43 10.09
N ALA A 395 1.99 -16.55 9.12
CA ALA A 395 0.74 -16.24 8.45
C ALA A 395 0.48 -17.24 7.30
N LEU A 396 -0.80 -17.48 6.98
CA LEU A 396 -1.20 -18.33 5.85
C LEU A 396 -1.02 -17.61 4.51
N ASP A 397 -1.34 -16.31 4.51
CA ASP A 397 -1.29 -15.40 3.36
C ASP A 397 -1.10 -13.95 3.83
N ASP A 398 -1.05 -13.01 2.90
CA ASP A 398 -0.85 -11.58 3.21
C ASP A 398 -2.06 -10.97 3.92
N HIS A 399 -3.29 -11.42 3.65
CA HIS A 399 -4.47 -10.96 4.39
C HIS A 399 -4.40 -11.40 5.87
N HIS A 400 -4.06 -12.65 6.14
CA HIS A 400 -3.88 -13.16 7.50
C HIS A 400 -2.72 -12.43 8.21
N ARG A 401 -1.63 -12.12 7.50
CA ARG A 401 -0.50 -11.35 8.05
C ARG A 401 -0.92 -9.93 8.43
N LEU A 402 -1.70 -9.27 7.59
CA LEU A 402 -2.27 -7.95 7.86
C LEU A 402 -3.17 -7.96 9.10
N SER A 403 -4.03 -8.98 9.22
CA SER A 403 -4.91 -9.17 10.39
C SER A 403 -4.10 -9.32 11.68
N LYS A 404 -3.04 -10.15 11.66
CA LYS A 404 -2.13 -10.31 12.81
C LYS A 404 -1.40 -9.00 13.18
N ALA A 405 -0.99 -8.20 12.19
CA ALA A 405 -0.39 -6.91 12.44
C ALA A 405 -1.38 -5.95 13.12
N GLN A 406 -2.62 -5.93 12.64
CA GLN A 406 -3.70 -5.11 13.19
C GLN A 406 -4.06 -5.53 14.62
N GLU A 407 -4.21 -6.84 14.86
CA GLU A 407 -4.46 -7.41 16.19
C GLU A 407 -3.34 -7.05 17.18
N LEU A 408 -2.07 -7.26 16.80
CA LEU A 408 -0.91 -6.92 17.65
C LEU A 408 -0.88 -5.41 17.95
N ALA A 409 -1.17 -4.55 16.96
CA ALA A 409 -1.21 -3.10 17.17
C ALA A 409 -2.26 -2.69 18.20
N MET A 410 -3.46 -3.28 18.12
CA MET A 410 -4.55 -3.01 19.05
C MET A 410 -4.29 -3.58 20.45
N GLU A 411 -3.82 -4.82 20.55
CA GLU A 411 -3.60 -5.52 21.82
C GLU A 411 -2.48 -4.89 22.66
N GLN A 412 -1.40 -4.44 22.00
CA GLN A 412 -0.26 -3.85 22.67
C GLN A 412 -0.29 -2.30 22.69
N GLU A 413 -1.35 -1.69 22.14
CA GLU A 413 -1.49 -0.23 21.97
C GLU A 413 -0.27 0.42 21.27
N ILE A 414 0.24 -0.24 20.20
CA ILE A 414 1.43 0.18 19.44
C ILE A 414 1.10 0.37 17.95
N ILE A 415 2.05 0.87 17.18
CA ILE A 415 1.92 1.08 15.74
C ILE A 415 2.79 0.06 15.00
N ILE A 416 2.20 -0.67 14.06
CA ILE A 416 2.92 -1.65 13.22
C ILE A 416 3.01 -1.12 11.80
N VAL A 417 4.22 -0.89 11.31
CA VAL A 417 4.51 -0.58 9.90
C VAL A 417 4.91 -1.87 9.21
N LEU A 418 3.94 -2.61 8.69
CA LEU A 418 4.16 -3.85 7.94
C LEU A 418 4.69 -3.51 6.55
N LYS A 419 6.00 -3.71 6.36
CA LYS A 419 6.72 -3.39 5.11
C LYS A 419 6.28 -4.31 3.97
N GLY A 420 6.00 -3.76 2.80
CA GLY A 420 5.59 -4.46 1.58
C GLY A 420 5.48 -3.49 0.41
N ALA A 421 5.02 -3.96 -0.76
CA ALA A 421 4.81 -3.11 -1.94
C ALA A 421 3.84 -1.94 -1.64
N ASN A 422 2.75 -2.25 -0.93
CA ASN A 422 1.81 -1.27 -0.37
C ASN A 422 1.92 -1.33 1.15
N THR A 423 3.03 -0.85 1.72
CA THR A 423 3.27 -0.86 3.17
C THR A 423 2.03 -0.44 3.95
N ALA A 424 1.62 -1.26 4.93
CA ALA A 424 0.46 -1.01 5.77
C ALA A 424 0.89 -0.50 7.16
N THR A 425 0.37 0.64 7.57
CA THR A 425 0.52 1.16 8.93
C THR A 425 -0.74 0.83 9.72
N CYS A 426 -0.64 -0.11 10.66
CA CYS A 426 -1.72 -0.49 11.58
C CYS A 426 -1.63 0.35 12.84
N LEU A 427 -2.71 1.06 13.17
CA LEU A 427 -2.81 1.92 14.34
C LEU A 427 -3.45 1.16 15.54
N PRO A 428 -3.18 1.58 16.78
CA PRO A 428 -3.80 0.99 17.96
C PRO A 428 -5.33 1.17 18.01
N THR A 429 -5.89 2.07 17.22
CA THR A 429 -7.34 2.26 17.04
C THR A 429 -7.99 1.17 16.20
N GLY A 430 -7.20 0.33 15.54
CA GLY A 430 -7.66 -0.66 14.56
C GLY A 430 -7.69 -0.17 13.13
N GLU A 431 -7.43 1.11 12.87
CA GLU A 431 -7.30 1.65 11.51
C GLU A 431 -6.04 1.15 10.82
N VAL A 432 -6.14 0.91 9.53
CA VAL A 432 -5.01 0.51 8.67
C VAL A 432 -4.84 1.50 7.53
N ILE A 433 -3.64 2.04 7.40
CA ILE A 433 -3.29 3.03 6.38
C ILE A 433 -2.31 2.40 5.38
N PHE A 434 -2.78 2.16 4.16
CA PHE A 434 -1.93 1.69 3.06
C PHE A 434 -1.18 2.84 2.40
N ASN A 435 0.06 2.60 2.06
CA ASN A 435 0.90 3.56 1.35
C ASN A 435 0.64 3.49 -0.17
N SER A 436 0.57 4.67 -0.83
CA SER A 436 0.37 4.78 -2.28
C SER A 436 1.64 5.10 -3.07
N SER A 437 2.77 5.32 -2.40
CA SER A 437 4.05 5.63 -3.03
C SER A 437 4.99 4.42 -3.05
N GLY A 438 6.00 4.45 -3.88
CA GLY A 438 7.02 3.43 -3.95
C GLY A 438 7.03 2.66 -5.27
N THR A 439 8.15 2.03 -5.54
CA THR A 439 8.37 1.17 -6.70
C THR A 439 9.23 -0.03 -6.28
N PRO A 440 9.32 -1.10 -7.10
CA PRO A 440 10.22 -2.22 -6.83
C PRO A 440 11.71 -1.84 -6.65
N ALA A 441 12.11 -0.62 -6.97
CA ALA A 441 13.46 -0.10 -6.70
C ALA A 441 13.83 -0.11 -5.23
N LEU A 442 12.83 -0.04 -4.32
CA LEU A 442 13.05 -0.12 -2.86
C LEU A 442 13.45 -1.52 -2.37
N ALA A 443 13.36 -2.54 -3.21
CA ALA A 443 13.80 -3.91 -2.88
C ALA A 443 15.34 -4.01 -2.90
N THR A 444 16.00 -3.20 -2.10
CA THR A 444 17.46 -3.13 -1.95
C THR A 444 17.85 -3.17 -0.48
N ALA A 445 18.99 -3.79 -0.18
CA ALA A 445 19.50 -3.87 1.19
C ALA A 445 19.74 -2.47 1.79
N GLY A 446 19.32 -2.26 3.04
CA GLY A 446 19.48 -0.98 3.74
C GLY A 446 18.35 0.03 3.51
N SER A 447 17.40 -0.26 2.64
CA SER A 447 16.20 0.57 2.41
C SER A 447 15.39 0.78 3.71
N GLY A 448 15.20 -0.30 4.49
CA GLY A 448 14.55 -0.25 5.81
C GLY A 448 15.30 0.62 6.82
N ASP A 449 16.64 0.57 6.82
CA ASP A 449 17.46 1.42 7.72
C ASP A 449 17.22 2.91 7.43
N VAL A 450 17.15 3.29 6.14
CA VAL A 450 16.83 4.69 5.77
C VAL A 450 15.42 5.06 6.23
N LEU A 451 14.42 4.17 6.10
CA LEU A 451 13.06 4.38 6.59
C LEU A 451 13.04 4.62 8.10
N THR A 452 13.79 3.82 8.87
CA THR A 452 13.97 4.02 10.32
C THR A 452 14.48 5.42 10.62
N GLY A 453 15.48 5.90 9.87
CA GLY A 453 16.00 7.26 10.01
C GLY A 453 14.96 8.34 9.71
N ILE A 454 14.18 8.18 8.65
CA ILE A 454 13.12 9.12 8.26
C ILE A 454 12.07 9.23 9.38
N ILE A 455 11.53 8.11 9.85
CA ILE A 455 10.52 8.09 10.91
C ILE A 455 11.07 8.67 12.21
N LEU A 456 12.29 8.29 12.62
CA LEU A 456 12.97 8.84 13.79
C LEU A 456 13.10 10.37 13.72
N SER A 457 13.44 10.89 12.54
CA SER A 457 13.54 12.34 12.29
C SER A 457 12.21 13.06 12.51
N LEU A 458 11.12 12.52 11.94
CA LEU A 458 9.78 13.07 12.08
C LEU A 458 9.32 13.06 13.55
N LEU A 459 9.52 11.96 14.27
CA LEU A 459 9.22 11.85 15.68
C LEU A 459 9.95 12.92 16.50
N ALA A 460 11.25 13.11 16.27
CA ALA A 460 12.04 14.10 16.99
C ALA A 460 11.63 15.55 16.65
N GLN A 461 11.08 15.81 15.47
CA GLN A 461 10.49 17.09 15.06
C GLN A 461 9.11 17.34 15.69
N GLY A 462 8.59 16.41 16.49
CA GLY A 462 7.33 16.55 17.22
C GLY A 462 6.10 16.13 16.45
N TYR A 463 6.24 15.29 15.40
CA TYR A 463 5.10 14.55 14.86
C TYR A 463 4.69 13.46 15.86
N THR A 464 3.39 13.24 15.99
CA THR A 464 2.91 12.07 16.74
C THR A 464 3.31 10.79 16.03
N PRO A 465 3.44 9.65 16.74
CA PRO A 465 3.75 8.37 16.11
C PRO A 465 2.77 7.99 14.98
N ALA A 466 1.47 8.28 15.17
CA ALA A 466 0.43 8.02 14.15
C ALA A 466 0.55 8.92 12.91
N GLU A 467 1.16 10.10 13.02
CA GLU A 467 1.48 10.97 11.87
C GLU A 467 2.82 10.59 11.23
N ALA A 468 3.86 10.34 12.07
CA ALA A 468 5.22 10.09 11.62
C ALA A 468 5.36 8.79 10.81
N ALA A 469 4.66 7.73 11.20
CA ALA A 469 4.75 6.44 10.55
C ALA A 469 4.25 6.48 9.09
N PRO A 470 2.98 6.83 8.78
CA PRO A 470 2.51 6.85 7.40
C PRO A 470 3.19 7.94 6.55
N LEU A 471 3.49 9.13 7.11
CA LEU A 471 4.22 10.18 6.40
C LEU A 471 5.64 9.73 6.04
N GLY A 472 6.35 9.10 6.98
CA GLY A 472 7.69 8.58 6.76
C GLY A 472 7.73 7.51 5.68
N VAL A 473 6.78 6.57 5.71
CA VAL A 473 6.61 5.54 4.67
C VAL A 473 6.32 6.17 3.31
N TYR A 474 5.45 7.18 3.25
CA TYR A 474 5.11 7.87 2.01
C TYR A 474 6.31 8.60 1.41
N ILE A 475 7.04 9.38 2.22
CA ILE A 475 8.25 10.10 1.79
C ILE A 475 9.31 9.11 1.30
N HIS A 476 9.53 8.02 2.02
CA HIS A 476 10.45 6.96 1.65
C HIS A 476 10.08 6.34 0.28
N GLY A 477 8.81 5.99 0.08
CA GLY A 477 8.31 5.46 -1.19
C GLY A 477 8.48 6.43 -2.35
N LEU A 478 8.16 7.71 -2.11
CA LEU A 478 8.22 8.76 -3.13
C LEU A 478 9.66 8.98 -3.64
N THR A 479 10.70 8.67 -2.85
CA THR A 479 12.10 8.72 -3.34
C THR A 479 12.34 7.76 -4.50
N ALA A 480 11.77 6.56 -4.44
CA ALA A 480 11.89 5.58 -5.52
C ALA A 480 11.09 5.97 -6.76
N ASN A 481 9.91 6.59 -6.60
CA ASN A 481 9.17 7.15 -7.72
C ASN A 481 10.00 8.23 -8.42
N HIS A 482 10.54 9.19 -7.66
CA HIS A 482 11.34 10.28 -8.21
C HIS A 482 12.65 9.81 -8.84
N TYR A 483 13.32 8.81 -8.24
CA TYR A 483 14.52 8.18 -8.83
C TYR A 483 14.21 7.58 -10.20
N GLY A 484 13.08 6.87 -10.32
CA GLY A 484 12.64 6.19 -11.55
C GLY A 484 12.35 7.13 -12.72
N GLU A 485 12.10 8.43 -12.48
CA GLU A 485 11.89 9.44 -13.55
C GLU A 485 13.14 9.65 -14.42
N ARG A 486 14.33 9.40 -13.87
CA ARG A 486 15.62 9.72 -14.51
C ARG A 486 16.57 8.55 -14.60
N HIS A 487 16.36 7.52 -13.81
CA HIS A 487 17.26 6.38 -13.66
C HIS A 487 16.51 5.06 -13.76
N SER A 488 17.19 4.00 -14.16
CA SER A 488 16.63 2.65 -14.09
C SER A 488 16.39 2.26 -12.63
N PRO A 489 15.18 1.79 -12.28
CA PRO A 489 14.89 1.33 -10.91
C PRO A 489 15.79 0.17 -10.47
N ARG A 490 16.38 -0.59 -11.41
CA ARG A 490 17.27 -1.72 -11.12
C ARG A 490 18.63 -1.31 -10.51
N GLY A 491 19.00 -0.02 -10.65
CA GLY A 491 20.30 0.48 -10.16
C GLY A 491 20.24 1.21 -8.82
N MET A 492 19.04 1.35 -8.24
CA MET A 492 18.84 2.07 -6.97
C MET A 492 19.47 1.34 -5.80
N ILE A 493 20.23 2.05 -4.98
CA ILE A 493 20.76 1.58 -3.71
C ILE A 493 20.22 2.43 -2.54
N ALA A 494 20.32 1.94 -1.32
CA ALA A 494 19.78 2.63 -0.14
C ALA A 494 20.30 4.06 0.05
N ARG A 495 21.53 4.35 -0.36
CA ARG A 495 22.08 5.72 -0.31
C ARG A 495 21.31 6.68 -1.24
N ASP A 496 20.88 6.21 -2.41
CA ASP A 496 20.11 7.04 -3.34
C ASP A 496 18.79 7.49 -2.72
N ILE A 497 18.17 6.63 -1.88
CA ILE A 497 16.96 6.98 -1.13
C ILE A 497 17.25 8.21 -0.26
N ALA A 498 18.31 8.17 0.54
CA ALA A 498 18.70 9.28 1.41
C ALA A 498 19.05 10.55 0.62
N ASP A 499 19.73 10.40 -0.52
CA ASP A 499 20.15 11.53 -1.38
C ASP A 499 18.95 12.19 -2.09
N MET A 500 17.87 11.44 -2.38
CA MET A 500 16.64 11.98 -2.98
C MET A 500 15.74 12.72 -1.97
N LEU A 501 15.87 12.47 -0.66
CA LEU A 501 14.99 13.04 0.37
C LEU A 501 14.79 14.57 0.27
N PRO A 502 15.83 15.41 0.09
CA PRO A 502 15.61 16.85 -0.02
C PRO A 502 14.74 17.26 -1.21
N SER A 503 14.89 16.55 -2.35
CA SER A 503 14.07 16.80 -3.54
C SER A 503 12.62 16.38 -3.34
N VAL A 504 12.41 15.24 -2.71
CA VAL A 504 11.09 14.68 -2.41
C VAL A 504 10.35 15.53 -1.37
N LEU A 505 11.02 15.97 -0.31
CA LEU A 505 10.41 16.89 0.67
C LEU A 505 9.93 18.16 0.00
N LYS A 506 10.73 18.75 -0.90
CA LYS A 506 10.31 19.91 -1.69
C LYS A 506 9.08 19.64 -2.57
N MET A 507 8.94 18.41 -3.11
CA MET A 507 7.73 18.03 -3.86
C MET A 507 6.50 17.94 -2.97
N VAL A 508 6.66 17.43 -1.75
CA VAL A 508 5.57 17.33 -0.76
C VAL A 508 5.16 18.71 -0.22
N GLU A 509 6.06 19.68 -0.16
CA GLU A 509 5.78 21.08 0.25
C GLU A 509 4.98 21.87 -0.82
N GLN A 510 4.96 21.45 -2.07
CA GLN A 510 4.29 22.10 -3.21
C GLN A 510 2.88 21.54 -3.45
#